data_6407611c68487d925e9397ca85bb3ebb
#
_entry.id   6407611c68487d925e9397ca85bb3ebb
#
_cell.length_a   1.000
_cell.length_b   1.000
_cell.length_c   1.000
_cell.angle_alpha   90.00
_cell.angle_beta   90.00
_cell.angle_gamma   90.00
#
_symmetry.space_group_name_H-M   'P 1'
#
loop_
_entity.id
_entity.type
_entity.pdbx_description
1 polymer ?
#
loop_
_entity_poly.entity_id
_entity_poly.type
_entity_poly.pdbx_seq_one_letter_code
_entity_poly.pdbx_strand_id
1 'polypeptide(L)'
;MEQLRKHLVNSLKGGQAFVPVEKAMNNISRAARNKKPDENLHSIWEELEHMRIAQEDILQYMINPEWKSPEWPEGYWSRPVTDLSDEKWDKTFNGFMKDFIKIIDLVNDPKIDLLAIIPHTTAHTYLREFCIIVEHNAYHVGKIVDIRKALNNW
;
A
#
# COMPACT_ATOMS: atom_id res chain seq x y z
N MET A 1 -19.91 -1.05 -15.89
CA MET A 1 -18.67 -0.40 -15.42
C MET A 1 -18.80 0.15 -14.00
N GLU A 2 -19.88 0.79 -13.62
CA GLU A 2 -20.12 1.36 -12.28
C GLU A 2 -19.97 0.31 -11.14
N GLN A 3 -20.58 -0.86 -11.27
CA GLN A 3 -20.46 -1.93 -10.28
C GLN A 3 -18.99 -2.43 -10.15
N LEU A 4 -18.26 -2.50 -11.24
CA LEU A 4 -16.84 -2.89 -11.20
C LEU A 4 -16.02 -1.89 -10.37
N ARG A 5 -16.22 -0.57 -10.61
CA ARG A 5 -15.54 0.49 -9.82
C ARG A 5 -15.88 0.38 -8.34
N LYS A 6 -17.16 0.21 -8.02
CA LYS A 6 -17.63 0.04 -6.63
C LYS A 6 -16.95 -1.17 -5.95
N HIS A 7 -16.86 -2.31 -6.65
CA HIS A 7 -16.22 -3.51 -6.10
C HIS A 7 -14.71 -3.30 -5.92
N LEU A 8 -14.03 -2.66 -6.87
CA LEU A 8 -12.62 -2.33 -6.73
C LEU A 8 -12.34 -1.40 -5.56
N VAL A 9 -13.12 -0.32 -5.40
CA VAL A 9 -12.98 0.59 -4.25
C VAL A 9 -13.20 -0.14 -2.93
N ASN A 10 -14.20 -1.01 -2.84
CA ASN A 10 -14.43 -1.80 -1.64
C ASN A 10 -13.27 -2.78 -1.37
N SER A 11 -12.71 -3.40 -2.41
CA SER A 11 -11.57 -4.29 -2.27
C SER A 11 -10.30 -3.55 -1.84
N LEU A 12 -10.04 -2.36 -2.38
CA LEU A 12 -8.94 -1.49 -1.96
C LEU A 12 -9.05 -1.11 -0.48
N LYS A 13 -10.23 -0.69 -0.03
CA LYS A 13 -10.45 -0.29 1.36
C LYS A 13 -10.38 -1.43 2.36
N GLY A 14 -10.60 -2.66 1.91
CA GLY A 14 -10.72 -3.81 2.79
C GLY A 14 -12.05 -3.88 3.52
N GLY A 15 -12.15 -4.73 4.53
CA GLY A 15 -13.38 -4.91 5.33
C GLY A 15 -14.32 -5.99 4.79
N GLN A 16 -13.96 -6.66 3.70
CA GLN A 16 -14.66 -7.82 3.16
C GLN A 16 -13.89 -9.11 3.50
N ALA A 17 -12.77 -9.35 2.82
CA ALA A 17 -11.93 -10.53 3.02
C ALA A 17 -10.76 -10.30 3.99
N PHE A 18 -10.34 -9.05 4.17
CA PHE A 18 -9.30 -8.65 5.11
C PHE A 18 -9.71 -7.41 5.90
N VAL A 19 -8.98 -7.11 6.96
CA VAL A 19 -9.23 -5.97 7.85
C VAL A 19 -9.15 -4.66 7.05
N PRO A 20 -10.07 -3.69 7.27
CA PRO A 20 -9.94 -2.38 6.63
C PRO A 20 -8.55 -1.79 6.83
N VAL A 21 -7.95 -1.28 5.75
CA VAL A 21 -6.62 -0.65 5.78
C VAL A 21 -6.55 0.43 6.86
N GLU A 22 -7.55 1.29 6.93
CA GLU A 22 -7.65 2.35 7.93
C GLU A 22 -7.62 1.79 9.37
N LYS A 23 -8.37 0.71 9.63
CA LYS A 23 -8.38 0.07 10.95
C LYS A 23 -7.03 -0.56 11.30
N ALA A 24 -6.37 -1.20 10.32
CA ALA A 24 -5.06 -1.80 10.53
C ALA A 24 -3.97 -0.77 10.87
N MET A 25 -4.11 0.46 10.38
CA MET A 25 -3.14 1.55 10.56
C MET A 25 -3.48 2.49 11.73
N ASN A 26 -4.68 2.40 12.31
CA ASN A 26 -5.11 3.30 13.37
C ASN A 26 -4.56 2.88 14.75
N ASN A 27 -4.32 3.85 15.63
CA ASN A 27 -3.93 3.63 17.03
C ASN A 27 -2.67 2.75 17.23
N ILE A 28 -1.69 2.86 16.34
CA ILE A 28 -0.40 2.19 16.51
C ILE A 28 0.46 3.00 17.48
N SER A 29 0.74 2.43 18.67
CA SER A 29 1.55 3.11 19.69
C SER A 29 2.99 3.35 19.17
N ARG A 30 3.60 4.47 19.59
CA ARG A 30 4.98 4.81 19.20
C ARG A 30 5.95 3.66 19.48
N ALA A 31 5.81 3.00 20.61
CA ALA A 31 6.66 1.89 21.02
C ALA A 31 6.53 0.65 20.10
N ALA A 32 5.38 0.46 19.44
CA ALA A 32 5.14 -0.68 18.56
C ALA A 32 5.60 -0.44 17.12
N ARG A 33 5.70 0.82 16.68
CA ARG A 33 5.92 1.19 15.25
C ARG A 33 7.15 0.52 14.64
N ASN A 34 8.27 0.52 15.37
CA ASN A 34 9.56 -0.03 14.88
C ASN A 34 9.99 -1.30 15.61
N LYS A 35 9.17 -1.80 16.55
CA LYS A 35 9.49 -3.02 17.28
C LYS A 35 9.22 -4.25 16.41
N LYS A 36 10.20 -5.12 16.28
CA LYS A 36 10.04 -6.43 15.64
C LYS A 36 9.53 -7.44 16.67
N PRO A 37 8.52 -8.25 16.35
CA PRO A 37 8.09 -9.33 17.25
C PRO A 37 9.12 -10.46 17.33
N ASP A 38 9.91 -10.64 16.27
CA ASP A 38 11.00 -11.61 16.13
C ASP A 38 12.07 -11.02 15.20
N GLU A 39 13.34 -11.43 15.35
CA GLU A 39 14.46 -10.92 14.57
C GLU A 39 14.33 -11.18 13.05
N ASN A 40 13.63 -12.25 12.67
CA ASN A 40 13.39 -12.64 11.28
C ASN A 40 12.15 -11.99 10.66
N LEU A 41 11.42 -11.18 11.43
CA LEU A 41 10.23 -10.48 10.96
C LEU A 41 10.50 -8.98 10.80
N HIS A 42 9.68 -8.36 9.98
CA HIS A 42 9.67 -6.90 9.85
C HIS A 42 8.94 -6.23 11.01
N SER A 43 9.24 -4.96 11.23
CA SER A 43 8.42 -4.08 12.08
C SER A 43 7.18 -3.59 11.32
N ILE A 44 6.22 -3.00 12.06
CA ILE A 44 5.05 -2.35 11.44
C ILE A 44 5.49 -1.26 10.46
N TRP A 45 6.51 -0.47 10.83
CA TRP A 45 7.00 0.60 9.98
C TRP A 45 7.67 0.05 8.71
N GLU A 46 8.47 -1.00 8.80
CA GLU A 46 9.10 -1.61 7.62
C GLU A 46 8.05 -2.14 6.62
N GLU A 47 6.99 -2.80 7.11
CA GLU A 47 5.88 -3.27 6.27
C GLU A 47 5.13 -2.08 5.63
N LEU A 48 4.81 -1.04 6.41
CA LEU A 48 4.11 0.13 5.91
C LEU A 48 4.94 0.93 4.90
N GLU A 49 6.25 1.07 5.12
CA GLU A 49 7.13 1.77 4.17
C GLU A 49 7.28 0.98 2.86
N HIS A 50 7.36 -0.36 2.95
CA HIS A 50 7.31 -1.21 1.77
C HIS A 50 5.99 -1.03 1.00
N MET A 51 4.85 -1.05 1.69
CA MET A 51 3.55 -0.79 1.07
C MET A 51 3.50 0.58 0.40
N ARG A 52 4.05 1.63 1.05
CA ARG A 52 4.11 2.98 0.49
C ARG A 52 4.92 3.02 -0.81
N ILE A 53 6.11 2.41 -0.81
CA ILE A 53 6.99 2.39 -1.98
C ILE A 53 6.33 1.63 -3.14
N ALA A 54 5.82 0.43 -2.89
CA ALA A 54 5.18 -0.38 -3.91
C ALA A 54 3.91 0.28 -4.47
N GLN A 55 3.11 0.90 -3.61
CA GLN A 55 1.90 1.60 -4.01
C GLN A 55 2.22 2.86 -4.84
N GLU A 56 3.23 3.64 -4.42
CA GLU A 56 3.72 4.79 -5.19
C GLU A 56 4.21 4.35 -6.57
N ASP A 57 4.99 3.27 -6.63
CA ASP A 57 5.50 2.71 -7.89
C ASP A 57 4.35 2.35 -8.85
N ILE A 58 3.39 1.56 -8.40
CA ILE A 58 2.24 1.15 -9.23
C ILE A 58 1.41 2.37 -9.65
N LEU A 59 1.19 3.34 -8.75
CA LEU A 59 0.48 4.57 -9.08
C LEU A 59 1.21 5.37 -10.14
N GLN A 60 2.50 5.61 -9.96
CA GLN A 60 3.30 6.37 -10.93
C GLN A 60 3.42 5.63 -12.26
N TYR A 61 3.55 4.31 -12.24
CA TYR A 61 3.53 3.48 -13.44
C TYR A 61 2.24 3.68 -14.25
N MET A 62 1.09 3.86 -13.61
CA MET A 62 -0.18 4.11 -14.29
C MET A 62 -0.29 5.52 -14.90
N ILE A 63 0.32 6.54 -14.28
CA ILE A 63 0.02 7.95 -14.61
C ILE A 63 1.20 8.73 -15.19
N ASN A 64 2.42 8.22 -15.09
CA ASN A 64 3.63 8.93 -15.50
C ASN A 64 4.46 8.09 -16.49
N PRO A 65 4.45 8.42 -17.79
CA PRO A 65 5.18 7.66 -18.80
C PRO A 65 6.72 7.70 -18.63
N GLU A 66 7.25 8.68 -17.89
CA GLU A 66 8.67 8.82 -17.63
C GLU A 66 9.11 8.14 -16.33
N TRP A 67 8.16 7.49 -15.60
CA TRP A 67 8.48 6.83 -14.35
C TRP A 67 9.40 5.65 -14.55
N LYS A 68 10.36 5.54 -13.65
CA LYS A 68 11.25 4.37 -13.56
C LYS A 68 11.04 3.71 -12.21
N SER A 69 10.55 2.49 -12.25
CA SER A 69 10.35 1.67 -11.05
C SER A 69 11.65 1.49 -10.26
N PRO A 70 11.57 1.42 -8.94
CA PRO A 70 12.72 1.05 -8.10
C PRO A 70 13.33 -0.29 -8.53
N GLU A 71 14.61 -0.48 -8.27
CA GLU A 71 15.28 -1.75 -8.55
C GLU A 71 14.79 -2.84 -7.58
N TRP A 72 14.38 -3.96 -8.13
CA TRP A 72 13.90 -5.09 -7.35
C TRP A 72 15.06 -6.01 -6.89
N PRO A 73 15.03 -6.51 -5.64
CA PRO A 73 14.07 -6.21 -4.55
C PRO A 73 14.51 -5.03 -3.67
N GLU A 74 15.74 -4.56 -3.77
CA GLU A 74 16.39 -3.63 -2.84
C GLU A 74 15.70 -2.28 -2.77
N GLY A 75 15.18 -1.78 -3.90
CA GLY A 75 14.49 -0.50 -3.98
C GLY A 75 13.12 -0.45 -3.30
N TYR A 76 12.55 -1.63 -2.98
CA TYR A 76 11.22 -1.72 -2.36
C TYR A 76 11.25 -1.87 -0.85
N TRP A 77 12.43 -2.04 -0.26
CA TRP A 77 12.60 -2.17 1.18
C TRP A 77 13.52 -1.10 1.72
N SER A 78 13.05 -0.39 2.74
CA SER A 78 13.90 0.56 3.44
C SER A 78 14.99 -0.14 4.24
N ARG A 79 16.16 0.51 4.33
CA ARG A 79 17.17 0.06 5.28
C ARG A 79 16.62 0.11 6.70
N PRO A 80 16.99 -0.86 7.56
CA PRO A 80 16.59 -0.86 8.96
C PRO A 80 16.93 0.48 9.64
N VAL A 81 16.04 0.97 10.48
CA VAL A 81 16.21 2.20 11.24
C VAL A 81 16.25 1.84 12.72
N THR A 82 17.31 2.27 13.42
CA THR A 82 17.45 1.98 14.84
C THR A 82 16.48 2.81 15.69
N ASP A 83 16.38 4.10 15.38
CA ASP A 83 15.45 5.02 16.04
C ASP A 83 14.49 5.64 15.01
N LEU A 84 13.24 5.26 15.06
CA LEU A 84 12.19 5.77 14.19
C LEU A 84 11.61 7.05 14.78
N SER A 85 11.93 8.19 14.18
CA SER A 85 11.34 9.47 14.57
C SER A 85 9.85 9.54 14.20
N ASP A 86 9.08 10.37 14.94
CA ASP A 86 7.68 10.63 14.62
C ASP A 86 7.54 11.26 13.22
N GLU A 87 8.44 12.16 12.84
CA GLU A 87 8.46 12.76 11.50
C GLU A 87 8.60 11.70 10.39
N LYS A 88 9.48 10.73 10.57
CA LYS A 88 9.69 9.66 9.58
C LYS A 88 8.47 8.73 9.51
N TRP A 89 7.87 8.41 10.64
CA TRP A 89 6.62 7.67 10.69
C TRP A 89 5.50 8.42 9.96
N ASP A 90 5.30 9.70 10.27
CA ASP A 90 4.25 10.52 9.68
C ASP A 90 4.45 10.69 8.17
N LYS A 91 5.69 10.84 7.72
CA LYS A 91 6.04 10.89 6.29
C LYS A 91 5.63 9.61 5.57
N THR A 92 5.94 8.45 6.14
CA THR A 92 5.57 7.14 5.58
C THR A 92 4.05 6.98 5.54
N PHE A 93 3.39 7.21 6.67
CA PHE A 93 1.94 7.05 6.81
C PHE A 93 1.16 8.00 5.89
N ASN A 94 1.50 9.28 5.92
CA ASN A 94 0.83 10.29 5.10
C ASN A 94 1.11 10.08 3.61
N GLY A 95 2.31 9.64 3.24
CA GLY A 95 2.66 9.28 1.87
C GLY A 95 1.79 8.13 1.37
N PHE A 96 1.71 7.05 2.14
CA PHE A 96 0.85 5.90 1.82
C PHE A 96 -0.62 6.32 1.66
N MET A 97 -1.18 7.07 2.62
CA MET A 97 -2.58 7.49 2.59
C MET A 97 -2.89 8.45 1.45
N LYS A 98 -1.97 9.36 1.13
CA LYS A 98 -2.10 10.27 -0.02
C LYS A 98 -2.24 9.51 -1.34
N ASP A 99 -1.36 8.56 -1.57
CA ASP A 99 -1.38 7.77 -2.81
C ASP A 99 -2.58 6.80 -2.83
N PHE A 100 -2.97 6.26 -1.68
CA PHE A 100 -4.17 5.44 -1.54
C PHE A 100 -5.45 6.18 -1.94
N ILE A 101 -5.60 7.43 -1.50
CA ILE A 101 -6.73 8.29 -1.90
C ILE A 101 -6.69 8.54 -3.41
N LYS A 102 -5.53 8.86 -3.95
CA LYS A 102 -5.37 9.10 -5.39
C LYS A 102 -5.68 7.87 -6.25
N ILE A 103 -5.35 6.67 -5.77
CA ILE A 103 -5.72 5.41 -6.44
C ILE A 103 -7.26 5.23 -6.44
N ILE A 104 -7.93 5.50 -5.32
CA ILE A 104 -9.39 5.45 -5.25
C ILE A 104 -10.02 6.46 -6.20
N ASP A 105 -9.46 7.66 -6.32
CA ASP A 105 -9.94 8.68 -7.25
C ASP A 105 -9.78 8.22 -8.70
N LEU A 106 -8.65 7.59 -9.06
CA LEU A 106 -8.45 7.01 -10.39
C LEU A 106 -9.45 5.90 -10.70
N VAL A 107 -9.74 5.02 -9.73
CA VAL A 107 -10.77 3.98 -9.92
C VAL A 107 -12.13 4.61 -10.18
N ASN A 108 -12.46 5.72 -9.54
CA ASN A 108 -13.74 6.40 -9.67
C ASN A 108 -13.84 7.33 -10.90
N ASP A 109 -12.73 7.69 -11.53
CA ASP A 109 -12.73 8.58 -12.68
C ASP A 109 -13.42 7.92 -13.88
N PRO A 110 -14.59 8.43 -14.35
CA PRO A 110 -15.30 7.85 -15.48
C PRO A 110 -14.55 7.98 -16.80
N LYS A 111 -13.54 8.84 -16.89
CA LYS A 111 -12.70 9.03 -18.08
C LYS A 111 -11.68 7.91 -18.26
N ILE A 112 -11.36 7.15 -17.23
CA ILE A 112 -10.45 6.03 -17.29
C ILE A 112 -11.24 4.78 -17.65
N ASP A 113 -10.97 4.18 -18.81
CA ASP A 113 -11.44 2.84 -19.10
C ASP A 113 -10.56 1.83 -18.38
N LEU A 114 -11.13 1.16 -17.37
CA LEU A 114 -10.42 0.19 -16.52
C LEU A 114 -9.83 -0.98 -17.31
N LEU A 115 -10.44 -1.33 -18.44
CA LEU A 115 -10.02 -2.47 -19.28
C LEU A 115 -9.04 -2.05 -20.36
N ALA A 116 -8.85 -0.75 -20.58
CA ALA A 116 -7.87 -0.26 -21.54
C ALA A 116 -6.44 -0.53 -21.08
N ILE A 117 -5.58 -0.77 -22.06
CA ILE A 117 -4.13 -0.79 -21.85
C ILE A 117 -3.67 0.63 -21.50
N ILE A 118 -2.83 0.75 -20.48
CA ILE A 118 -2.21 2.02 -20.09
C ILE A 118 -1.38 2.54 -21.27
N PRO A 119 -1.58 3.78 -21.75
CA PRO A 119 -1.11 4.25 -23.07
C PRO A 119 0.40 4.11 -23.32
N HIS A 120 1.21 4.14 -22.30
CA HIS A 120 2.68 4.02 -22.38
C HIS A 120 3.20 2.61 -22.05
N THR A 121 2.30 1.62 -21.99
CA THR A 121 2.66 0.20 -21.79
C THR A 121 2.18 -0.64 -22.97
N THR A 122 2.66 -1.89 -23.06
CA THR A 122 2.32 -2.76 -24.20
C THR A 122 1.22 -3.78 -23.88
N ALA A 123 0.96 -4.06 -22.60
CA ALA A 123 0.06 -5.15 -22.23
C ALA A 123 -0.70 -4.94 -20.89
N HIS A 124 -0.34 -3.96 -20.09
CA HIS A 124 -0.89 -3.80 -18.77
C HIS A 124 -2.11 -2.87 -18.77
N THR A 125 -3.23 -3.37 -18.25
CA THR A 125 -4.46 -2.59 -18.11
C THR A 125 -4.52 -1.90 -16.75
N TYR A 126 -5.30 -0.82 -16.63
CA TYR A 126 -5.56 -0.18 -15.34
C TYR A 126 -6.16 -1.16 -14.34
N LEU A 127 -7.08 -2.03 -14.77
CA LEU A 127 -7.67 -3.06 -13.89
C LEU A 127 -6.61 -3.98 -13.28
N ARG A 128 -5.64 -4.42 -14.09
CA ARG A 128 -4.54 -5.26 -13.58
C ARG A 128 -3.79 -4.56 -12.46
N GLU A 129 -3.42 -3.31 -12.63
CA GLU A 129 -2.65 -2.57 -11.62
C GLU A 129 -3.45 -2.37 -10.33
N PHE A 130 -4.75 -2.08 -10.43
CA PHE A 130 -5.61 -2.00 -9.24
C PHE A 130 -5.73 -3.35 -8.53
N CYS A 131 -5.82 -4.45 -9.25
CA CYS A 131 -5.83 -5.80 -8.64
C CYS A 131 -4.53 -6.08 -7.90
N ILE A 132 -3.38 -5.74 -8.47
CA ILE A 132 -2.07 -5.91 -7.81
C ILE A 132 -2.01 -5.10 -6.50
N ILE A 133 -2.49 -3.85 -6.49
CA ILE A 133 -2.55 -3.04 -5.27
C ILE A 133 -3.44 -3.71 -4.20
N VAL A 134 -4.60 -4.25 -4.59
CA VAL A 134 -5.50 -4.95 -3.67
C VAL A 134 -4.80 -6.17 -3.06
N GLU A 135 -4.19 -7.02 -3.89
CA GLU A 135 -3.48 -8.24 -3.45
C GLU A 135 -2.31 -7.90 -2.52
N HIS A 136 -1.49 -6.95 -2.92
CA HIS A 136 -0.32 -6.50 -2.16
C HIS A 136 -0.72 -5.91 -0.80
N ASN A 137 -1.69 -4.99 -0.80
CA ASN A 137 -2.15 -4.37 0.42
C ASN A 137 -2.83 -5.38 1.35
N ALA A 138 -3.64 -6.31 0.83
CA ALA A 138 -4.26 -7.35 1.63
C ALA A 138 -3.21 -8.23 2.33
N TYR A 139 -2.16 -8.64 1.61
CA TYR A 139 -1.07 -9.44 2.15
C TYR A 139 -0.32 -8.71 3.29
N HIS A 140 0.09 -7.46 3.07
CA HIS A 140 0.87 -6.71 4.06
C HIS A 140 0.02 -6.18 5.23
N VAL A 141 -1.24 -5.84 5.01
CA VAL A 141 -2.19 -5.53 6.09
C VAL A 141 -2.35 -6.74 7.02
N GLY A 142 -2.46 -7.95 6.48
CA GLY A 142 -2.48 -9.17 7.29
C GLY A 142 -1.23 -9.29 8.17
N LYS A 143 -0.05 -9.10 7.60
CA LYS A 143 1.22 -9.11 8.35
C LYS A 143 1.27 -8.05 9.45
N ILE A 144 0.85 -6.82 9.15
CA ILE A 144 0.78 -5.74 10.15
C ILE A 144 -0.15 -6.11 11.31
N VAL A 145 -1.31 -6.69 11.03
CA VAL A 145 -2.24 -7.16 12.07
C VAL A 145 -1.59 -8.22 12.96
N ASP A 146 -0.88 -9.17 12.38
CA ASP A 146 -0.20 -10.23 13.14
C ASP A 146 0.95 -9.67 13.98
N ILE A 147 1.75 -8.77 13.42
CA ILE A 147 2.79 -8.04 14.19
C ILE A 147 2.16 -7.27 15.35
N ARG A 148 1.07 -6.55 15.12
CA ARG A 148 0.36 -5.80 16.16
C ARG A 148 -0.15 -6.70 17.27
N LYS A 149 -0.74 -7.86 16.95
CA LYS A 149 -1.18 -8.87 17.94
C LYS A 149 -0.01 -9.41 18.73
N ALA A 150 1.09 -9.77 18.08
CA ALA A 150 2.29 -10.28 18.74
C ALA A 150 2.91 -9.25 19.70
N LEU A 151 2.74 -7.95 19.41
CA LEU A 151 3.21 -6.84 20.24
C LEU A 151 2.17 -6.35 21.27
N ASN A 152 1.00 -6.99 21.41
CA ASN A 152 -0.12 -6.55 22.24
C ASN A 152 -0.57 -5.10 21.92
N ASN A 153 -0.61 -4.74 20.64
CA ASN A 153 -0.99 -3.41 20.12
C ASN A 153 -2.18 -3.46 19.14
N TRP A 154 -3.02 -4.48 19.26
CA TRP A 154 -4.21 -4.63 18.40
C TRP A 154 -5.50 -4.26 19.12
#